data_915087574d5cdb9a5fff6b5f5a546ff5
#
_entry.id   915087574d5cdb9a5fff6b5f5a546ff5
#
_cell.length_a   1.000
_cell.length_b   1.000
_cell.length_c   1.000
_cell.angle_alpha   90.00
_cell.angle_beta   90.00
_cell.angle_gamma   90.00
#
_symmetry.space_group_name_H-M   'P 1'
#
loop_
_entity.id
_entity.type
_entity.pdbx_description
1 polymer ?
#
loop_
_entity_poly.entity_id
_entity_poly.type
_entity_poly.pdbx_seq_one_letter_code
_entity_poly.pdbx_strand_id
1 'polypeptide(L)'
;IFAGTPEFAQVAMAALHAAGHEILLVLTQPDRPAGRGMKLQPSPVKQWALQQNVPVAQPRSLRLDGKYPEDAAAAREALLDAQADAMIVAAYGLILPQWTLDLPPRGCLNIHASLLPRWRGAAPIHRAIEAGDAQTGITIMQMDAGLDTGDMLLVRTEAILPTDTTAVLHDRLAALGGEAIVQALAGLDHLKRVPQPAEGVNYAHKIEKAEAALDWALPAEVLARRIRAFDPFPGMTVPLTTANGSETLKLWQALAEPLAQAAEPGTVVQADASGVRVACGEGQLCLTQLQRPGGKRLSAADFLHGCPLQVGQRLVAA
;
A
#
# COMPACT_ATOMS: atom_id res chain seq x y z
N ILE A 1 -9.27 -15.68 15.34
CA ILE A 1 -7.86 -15.51 14.95
C ILE A 1 -7.74 -14.28 14.07
N PHE A 2 -6.66 -13.55 14.23
CA PHE A 2 -6.32 -12.44 13.34
C PHE A 2 -4.96 -12.68 12.66
N ALA A 3 -4.88 -12.55 11.35
CA ALA A 3 -3.65 -12.70 10.57
C ALA A 3 -3.34 -11.40 9.80
N GLY A 4 -2.26 -10.72 10.17
CA GLY A 4 -1.89 -9.43 9.57
C GLY A 4 -0.51 -8.97 9.98
N THR A 5 0.01 -7.93 9.32
CA THR A 5 1.38 -7.45 9.60
C THR A 5 1.46 -5.94 9.75
N PRO A 6 1.09 -5.09 8.75
CA PRO A 6 1.29 -3.64 8.79
C PRO A 6 0.21 -2.92 9.62
N GLU A 7 0.34 -1.61 9.69
CA GLU A 7 -0.59 -0.71 10.37
C GLU A 7 -2.04 -0.84 9.89
N PHE A 8 -2.25 -1.02 8.59
CA PHE A 8 -3.57 -1.30 8.01
C PHE A 8 -4.27 -2.45 8.73
N ALA A 9 -3.55 -3.55 8.96
CA ALA A 9 -4.06 -4.72 9.66
C ALA A 9 -4.29 -4.44 11.16
N GLN A 10 -3.37 -3.70 11.79
CA GLN A 10 -3.46 -3.36 13.21
C GLN A 10 -4.71 -2.51 13.51
N VAL A 11 -5.05 -1.55 12.65
CA VAL A 11 -6.26 -0.72 12.79
C VAL A 11 -7.52 -1.59 12.74
N ALA A 12 -7.61 -2.52 11.81
CA ALA A 12 -8.75 -3.44 11.70
C ALA A 12 -8.85 -4.38 12.91
N MET A 13 -7.71 -4.89 13.40
CA MET A 13 -7.64 -5.74 14.60
C MET A 13 -8.11 -4.98 15.85
N ALA A 14 -7.68 -3.73 16.01
CA ALA A 14 -8.12 -2.89 17.11
C ALA A 14 -9.63 -2.60 17.06
N ALA A 15 -10.20 -2.39 15.88
CA ALA A 15 -11.63 -2.20 15.69
C ALA A 15 -12.44 -3.44 16.08
N LEU A 16 -11.97 -4.63 15.71
CA LEU A 16 -12.59 -5.90 16.12
C LEU A 16 -12.59 -6.06 17.65
N HIS A 17 -11.46 -5.81 18.29
CA HIS A 17 -11.35 -5.88 19.75
C HIS A 17 -12.28 -4.87 20.44
N ALA A 18 -12.31 -3.64 19.95
CA ALA A 18 -13.19 -2.58 20.48
C ALA A 18 -14.68 -2.91 20.32
N ALA A 19 -15.04 -3.68 19.29
CA ALA A 19 -16.39 -4.18 19.05
C ALA A 19 -16.76 -5.40 19.92
N GLY A 20 -15.86 -5.86 20.80
CA GLY A 20 -16.09 -6.95 21.73
C GLY A 20 -15.78 -8.35 21.18
N HIS A 21 -15.13 -8.45 20.01
CA HIS A 21 -14.63 -9.73 19.52
C HIS A 21 -13.40 -10.16 20.31
N GLU A 22 -13.39 -11.41 20.76
CA GLU A 22 -12.25 -12.01 21.44
C GLU A 22 -11.22 -12.46 20.40
N ILE A 23 -9.99 -11.94 20.47
CA ILE A 23 -8.87 -12.31 19.61
C ILE A 23 -8.00 -13.33 20.36
N LEU A 24 -8.14 -14.60 20.02
CA LEU A 24 -7.50 -15.71 20.72
C LEU A 24 -6.05 -15.92 20.32
N LEU A 25 -5.70 -15.60 19.07
CA LEU A 25 -4.37 -15.79 18.50
C LEU A 25 -4.14 -14.77 17.37
N VAL A 26 -2.94 -14.23 17.31
CA VAL A 26 -2.47 -13.38 16.23
C VAL A 26 -1.38 -14.08 15.43
N LEU A 27 -1.55 -14.12 14.12
CA LEU A 27 -0.51 -14.50 13.16
C LEU A 27 0.08 -13.23 12.52
N THR A 28 1.39 -13.08 12.56
CA THR A 28 2.08 -11.98 11.89
C THR A 28 3.43 -12.44 11.35
N GLN A 29 3.99 -11.70 10.39
CA GLN A 29 5.32 -12.05 9.87
C GLN A 29 6.40 -11.88 10.94
N PRO A 30 7.52 -12.62 10.83
CA PRO A 30 8.68 -12.45 11.70
C PRO A 30 9.17 -11.00 11.73
N ASP A 31 9.74 -10.60 12.87
CA ASP A 31 10.36 -9.29 13.04
C ASP A 31 11.42 -9.05 11.96
N ARG A 32 11.47 -7.84 11.44
CA ARG A 32 12.39 -7.48 10.34
C ARG A 32 13.33 -6.36 10.77
N PRO A 33 14.58 -6.39 10.27
CA PRO A 33 15.50 -5.27 10.46
C PRO A 33 14.91 -3.99 9.86
N ALA A 34 14.84 -2.92 10.65
CA ALA A 34 14.35 -1.62 10.20
C ALA A 34 15.08 -0.46 10.91
N GLY A 35 15.01 0.73 10.31
CA GLY A 35 15.57 1.96 10.85
C GLY A 35 17.10 2.02 10.80
N ARG A 36 17.66 3.09 11.39
CA ARG A 36 19.11 3.24 11.53
C ARG A 36 19.67 2.19 12.49
N GLY A 37 20.63 1.40 12.05
CA GLY A 37 21.25 0.31 12.84
C GLY A 37 20.58 -1.06 12.63
N MET A 38 19.60 -1.20 11.73
CA MET A 38 19.04 -2.49 11.29
C MET A 38 18.63 -3.42 12.45
N LYS A 39 18.11 -2.85 13.54
CA LYS A 39 17.58 -3.64 14.67
C LYS A 39 16.26 -4.28 14.27
N LEU A 40 16.04 -5.50 14.76
CA LEU A 40 14.76 -6.19 14.57
C LEU A 40 13.62 -5.36 15.20
N GLN A 41 12.60 -5.09 14.40
CA GLN A 41 11.42 -4.36 14.82
C GLN A 41 10.20 -5.27 14.72
N PRO A 42 9.37 -5.34 15.77
CA PRO A 42 8.12 -6.04 15.72
C PRO A 42 7.14 -5.33 14.79
N SER A 43 6.26 -6.11 14.13
CA SER A 43 5.20 -5.55 13.31
C SER A 43 4.21 -4.73 14.15
N PRO A 44 3.49 -3.73 13.57
CA PRO A 44 2.41 -3.03 14.26
C PRO A 44 1.38 -3.97 14.88
N VAL A 45 1.01 -5.04 14.18
CA VAL A 45 0.10 -6.08 14.69
C VAL A 45 0.67 -6.78 15.92
N LYS A 46 1.96 -7.18 15.89
CA LYS A 46 2.62 -7.78 17.06
C LYS A 46 2.67 -6.83 18.24
N GLN A 47 3.05 -5.57 18.01
CA GLN A 47 3.13 -4.58 19.09
C GLN A 47 1.79 -4.42 19.81
N TRP A 48 0.71 -4.31 19.06
CA TRP A 48 -0.63 -4.22 19.61
C TRP A 48 -1.03 -5.50 20.37
N ALA A 49 -0.80 -6.69 19.79
CA ALA A 49 -1.13 -7.96 20.41
C ALA A 49 -0.43 -8.13 21.78
N LEU A 50 0.86 -7.79 21.84
CA LEU A 50 1.61 -7.83 23.11
C LEU A 50 1.04 -6.87 24.16
N GLN A 51 0.60 -5.67 23.78
CA GLN A 51 -0.04 -4.71 24.70
C GLN A 51 -1.37 -5.23 25.25
N GLN A 52 -2.10 -6.03 24.47
CA GLN A 52 -3.37 -6.64 24.87
C GLN A 52 -3.21 -8.04 25.47
N ASN A 53 -1.99 -8.53 25.66
CA ASN A 53 -1.69 -9.89 26.13
C ASN A 53 -2.29 -10.99 25.25
N VAL A 54 -2.43 -10.76 23.95
CA VAL A 54 -2.91 -11.74 22.98
C VAL A 54 -1.72 -12.60 22.51
N PRO A 55 -1.84 -13.94 22.49
CA PRO A 55 -0.81 -14.83 21.96
C PRO A 55 -0.44 -14.50 20.52
N VAL A 56 0.87 -14.58 20.19
CA VAL A 56 1.40 -14.26 18.86
C VAL A 56 2.19 -15.45 18.30
N ALA A 57 1.90 -15.83 17.07
CA ALA A 57 2.70 -16.78 16.29
C ALA A 57 3.29 -16.08 15.06
N GLN A 58 4.56 -16.33 14.78
CA GLN A 58 5.32 -15.69 13.68
C GLN A 58 5.95 -16.73 12.73
N PRO A 59 5.14 -17.59 12.09
CA PRO A 59 5.68 -18.58 11.16
C PRO A 59 6.25 -17.89 9.92
N ARG A 60 7.36 -18.39 9.40
CA ARG A 60 7.94 -17.98 8.11
C ARG A 60 7.14 -18.51 6.93
N SER A 61 6.34 -19.55 7.14
CA SER A 61 5.44 -20.16 6.16
C SER A 61 4.39 -21.00 6.89
N LEU A 62 3.22 -21.16 6.26
CA LEU A 62 2.17 -22.07 6.71
C LEU A 62 2.13 -23.38 5.88
N ARG A 63 3.04 -23.54 4.91
CA ARG A 63 3.12 -24.75 4.08
C ARG A 63 3.86 -25.86 4.82
N LEU A 64 3.14 -26.94 5.12
CA LEU A 64 3.68 -28.12 5.80
C LEU A 64 4.72 -28.87 4.94
N ASP A 65 4.60 -28.76 3.62
CA ASP A 65 5.51 -29.30 2.61
C ASP A 65 6.54 -28.28 2.09
N GLY A 66 6.62 -27.11 2.74
CA GLY A 66 7.46 -26.00 2.29
C GLY A 66 8.87 -26.00 2.90
N LYS A 67 9.54 -24.85 2.77
CA LYS A 67 10.92 -24.64 3.27
C LYS A 67 11.01 -24.65 4.82
N TYR A 68 9.92 -24.35 5.52
CA TYR A 68 9.87 -24.20 6.97
C TYR A 68 8.75 -25.05 7.58
N PRO A 69 8.84 -26.41 7.47
CA PRO A 69 7.76 -27.31 7.90
C PRO A 69 7.53 -27.26 9.42
N GLU A 70 8.57 -27.04 10.21
CA GLU A 70 8.46 -26.94 11.67
C GLU A 70 7.66 -25.70 12.10
N ASP A 71 7.92 -24.55 11.46
CA ASP A 71 7.14 -23.31 11.70
C ASP A 71 5.66 -23.54 11.36
N ALA A 72 5.41 -24.21 10.24
CA ALA A 72 4.04 -24.50 9.79
C ALA A 72 3.32 -25.47 10.73
N ALA A 73 4.03 -26.50 11.24
CA ALA A 73 3.49 -27.45 12.21
C ALA A 73 3.16 -26.78 13.55
N ALA A 74 4.08 -25.96 14.08
CA ALA A 74 3.84 -25.21 15.32
C ALA A 74 2.68 -24.21 15.18
N ALA A 75 2.59 -23.51 14.04
CA ALA A 75 1.47 -22.63 13.76
C ALA A 75 0.14 -23.39 13.66
N ARG A 76 0.15 -24.60 13.07
CA ARG A 76 -1.04 -25.45 12.99
C ARG A 76 -1.54 -25.89 14.37
N GLU A 77 -0.65 -26.27 15.26
CA GLU A 77 -1.01 -26.61 16.64
C GLU A 77 -1.64 -25.43 17.34
N ALA A 78 -1.01 -24.25 17.29
CA ALA A 78 -1.53 -23.03 17.91
C ALA A 78 -2.90 -22.62 17.33
N LEU A 79 -3.12 -22.82 16.03
CA LEU A 79 -4.40 -22.54 15.38
C LEU A 79 -5.50 -23.52 15.80
N LEU A 80 -5.17 -24.80 15.97
CA LEU A 80 -6.10 -25.81 16.46
C LEU A 80 -6.48 -25.58 17.91
N ASP A 81 -5.50 -25.24 18.76
CA ASP A 81 -5.72 -25.00 20.18
C ASP A 81 -6.56 -23.72 20.42
N ALA A 82 -6.47 -22.74 19.54
CA ALA A 82 -7.25 -21.51 19.62
C ALA A 82 -8.76 -21.75 19.43
N GLN A 83 -9.20 -22.79 18.74
CA GLN A 83 -10.61 -23.14 18.52
C GLN A 83 -11.49 -21.96 18.10
N ALA A 84 -10.97 -21.08 17.24
CA ALA A 84 -11.65 -19.85 16.86
C ALA A 84 -12.75 -20.08 15.83
N ASP A 85 -13.82 -19.30 15.88
CA ASP A 85 -14.95 -19.36 14.94
C ASP A 85 -14.57 -18.95 13.53
N ALA A 86 -13.69 -17.96 13.38
CA ALA A 86 -13.26 -17.38 12.12
C ALA A 86 -11.80 -16.93 12.17
N MET A 87 -11.19 -16.78 11.00
CA MET A 87 -9.90 -16.10 10.84
C MET A 87 -10.08 -14.85 10.00
N ILE A 88 -9.69 -13.71 10.55
CA ILE A 88 -9.69 -12.44 9.82
C ILE A 88 -8.27 -12.16 9.31
N VAL A 89 -8.16 -11.87 8.02
CA VAL A 89 -6.89 -11.67 7.33
C VAL A 89 -6.85 -10.24 6.77
N ALA A 90 -5.75 -9.54 7.01
CA ALA A 90 -5.51 -8.22 6.44
C ALA A 90 -4.00 -8.03 6.19
N ALA A 91 -3.59 -7.90 4.93
CA ALA A 91 -2.20 -7.66 4.55
C ALA A 91 -1.19 -8.56 5.32
N TYR A 92 -1.48 -9.84 5.44
CA TYR A 92 -0.65 -10.80 6.18
C TYR A 92 0.67 -11.09 5.46
N GLY A 93 0.61 -11.23 4.13
CA GLY A 93 1.78 -11.41 3.28
C GLY A 93 2.34 -12.83 3.24
N LEU A 94 1.60 -13.82 3.73
CA LEU A 94 1.85 -15.25 3.52
C LEU A 94 0.66 -15.90 2.82
N ILE A 95 0.95 -16.92 2.02
CA ILE A 95 -0.07 -17.76 1.39
C ILE A 95 -0.69 -18.65 2.48
N LEU A 96 -2.01 -18.69 2.55
CA LEU A 96 -2.76 -19.59 3.40
C LEU A 96 -3.04 -20.89 2.61
N PRO A 97 -2.43 -22.02 2.99
CA PRO A 97 -2.75 -23.31 2.37
C PRO A 97 -4.16 -23.76 2.72
N GLN A 98 -4.69 -24.71 1.96
CA GLN A 98 -6.07 -25.19 2.10
C GLN A 98 -6.42 -25.59 3.54
N TRP A 99 -5.52 -26.32 4.23
CA TRP A 99 -5.76 -26.71 5.62
C TRP A 99 -6.00 -25.51 6.57
N THR A 100 -5.41 -24.36 6.29
CA THR A 100 -5.63 -23.12 7.08
C THR A 100 -6.99 -22.51 6.75
N LEU A 101 -7.36 -22.51 5.46
CA LEU A 101 -8.65 -21.98 4.99
C LEU A 101 -9.84 -22.75 5.55
N ASP A 102 -9.69 -24.07 5.69
CA ASP A 102 -10.74 -24.99 6.14
C ASP A 102 -10.83 -25.13 7.68
N LEU A 103 -9.84 -24.61 8.41
CA LEU A 103 -9.74 -24.84 9.84
C LEU A 103 -10.82 -24.12 10.66
N PRO A 104 -11.08 -22.80 10.48
CA PRO A 104 -12.15 -22.15 11.23
C PRO A 104 -13.53 -22.51 10.67
N PRO A 105 -14.54 -22.83 11.50
CA PRO A 105 -15.88 -23.20 11.03
C PRO A 105 -16.54 -22.19 10.09
N ARG A 106 -16.24 -20.89 10.27
CA ARG A 106 -16.74 -19.80 9.40
C ARG A 106 -15.73 -19.40 8.31
N GLY A 107 -14.62 -20.14 8.21
CA GLY A 107 -13.56 -19.92 7.23
C GLY A 107 -12.71 -18.67 7.52
N CYS A 108 -11.98 -18.24 6.49
CA CYS A 108 -11.11 -17.07 6.52
C CYS A 108 -11.74 -15.92 5.75
N LEU A 109 -11.80 -14.75 6.36
CA LEU A 109 -12.32 -13.51 5.76
C LEU A 109 -11.17 -12.54 5.53
N ASN A 110 -11.04 -12.01 4.32
CA ASN A 110 -10.01 -11.02 3.99
C ASN A 110 -10.59 -9.61 3.90
N ILE A 111 -9.86 -8.65 4.46
CA ILE A 111 -10.10 -7.21 4.28
C ILE A 111 -9.24 -6.76 3.10
N HIS A 112 -9.82 -6.67 1.92
CA HIS A 112 -9.11 -6.29 0.70
C HIS A 112 -9.35 -4.82 0.35
N ALA A 113 -8.26 -4.07 0.13
CA ALA A 113 -8.31 -2.62 -0.09
C ALA A 113 -8.58 -2.26 -1.55
N SER A 114 -9.60 -2.84 -2.15
CA SER A 114 -10.14 -2.46 -3.47
C SER A 114 -11.60 -2.84 -3.63
N LEU A 115 -12.21 -2.37 -4.72
CA LEU A 115 -13.51 -2.83 -5.20
C LEU A 115 -13.31 -4.03 -6.12
N LEU A 116 -13.26 -5.25 -5.53
CA LEU A 116 -13.10 -6.48 -6.31
C LEU A 116 -14.22 -6.63 -7.36
N PRO A 117 -13.90 -7.17 -8.54
CA PRO A 117 -12.69 -7.93 -8.91
C PRO A 117 -11.50 -7.06 -9.36
N ARG A 118 -11.62 -5.74 -9.30
CA ARG A 118 -10.53 -4.83 -9.68
C ARG A 118 -9.46 -4.81 -8.60
N TRP A 119 -8.19 -4.83 -9.02
CA TRP A 119 -7.01 -4.75 -8.17
C TRP A 119 -6.85 -5.90 -7.18
N ARG A 120 -7.03 -7.16 -7.64
CA ARG A 120 -6.55 -8.33 -6.89
C ARG A 120 -5.04 -8.24 -6.67
N GLY A 121 -4.53 -8.67 -5.53
CA GLY A 121 -3.09 -8.75 -5.27
C GLY A 121 -2.56 -7.75 -4.25
N ALA A 122 -1.25 -7.42 -4.35
CA ALA A 122 -0.48 -6.91 -3.23
C ALA A 122 -0.54 -5.38 -3.01
N ALA A 123 -0.84 -4.58 -4.04
CA ALA A 123 -0.72 -3.12 -3.96
C ALA A 123 -1.95 -2.37 -4.53
N PRO A 124 -3.18 -2.73 -4.13
CA PRO A 124 -4.40 -2.18 -4.72
C PRO A 124 -4.49 -0.65 -4.58
N ILE A 125 -4.11 -0.08 -3.45
CA ILE A 125 -4.18 1.37 -3.17
C ILE A 125 -3.28 2.14 -4.13
N HIS A 126 -2.02 1.73 -4.28
CA HIS A 126 -1.06 2.37 -5.18
C HIS A 126 -1.57 2.33 -6.63
N ARG A 127 -2.02 1.16 -7.08
CA ARG A 127 -2.45 0.96 -8.47
C ARG A 127 -3.73 1.71 -8.81
N ALA A 128 -4.65 1.86 -7.87
CA ALA A 128 -5.86 2.66 -8.07
C ALA A 128 -5.53 4.16 -8.29
N ILE A 129 -4.62 4.74 -7.47
CA ILE A 129 -4.18 6.12 -7.66
C ILE A 129 -3.39 6.27 -8.96
N GLU A 130 -2.45 5.38 -9.25
CA GLU A 130 -1.62 5.40 -10.45
C GLU A 130 -2.47 5.36 -11.72
N ALA A 131 -3.49 4.49 -11.75
CA ALA A 131 -4.42 4.37 -12.87
C ALA A 131 -5.34 5.58 -13.04
N GLY A 132 -5.51 6.39 -12.00
CA GLY A 132 -6.42 7.53 -12.00
C GLY A 132 -7.87 7.13 -11.77
N ASP A 133 -8.10 6.06 -11.00
CA ASP A 133 -9.45 5.67 -10.60
C ASP A 133 -10.08 6.79 -9.76
N ALA A 134 -11.36 7.09 -10.01
CA ALA A 134 -12.10 8.10 -9.25
C ALA A 134 -12.52 7.60 -7.87
N GLN A 135 -12.57 6.28 -7.69
CA GLN A 135 -12.97 5.62 -6.44
C GLN A 135 -12.26 4.29 -6.27
N THR A 136 -12.13 3.89 -5.04
CA THR A 136 -11.69 2.58 -4.58
C THR A 136 -12.58 2.14 -3.43
N GLY A 137 -12.12 1.26 -2.55
CA GLY A 137 -12.90 0.87 -1.39
C GLY A 137 -12.32 -0.32 -0.65
N ILE A 138 -13.17 -0.92 0.15
CA ILE A 138 -12.90 -2.15 0.89
C ILE A 138 -13.88 -3.23 0.43
N THR A 139 -13.36 -4.39 0.15
CA THR A 139 -14.14 -5.61 -0.03
C THR A 139 -13.82 -6.59 1.09
N ILE A 140 -14.81 -6.95 1.89
CA ILE A 140 -14.73 -8.12 2.77
C ILE A 140 -15.10 -9.34 1.94
N MET A 141 -14.19 -10.28 1.81
CA MET A 141 -14.41 -11.47 1.00
C MET A 141 -14.13 -12.76 1.78
N GLN A 142 -14.86 -13.83 1.45
CA GLN A 142 -14.54 -15.18 1.88
C GLN A 142 -13.31 -15.65 1.10
N MET A 143 -12.26 -16.06 1.80
CA MET A 143 -11.04 -16.53 1.11
C MET A 143 -11.22 -17.92 0.53
N ASP A 144 -10.61 -18.14 -0.62
CA ASP A 144 -10.39 -19.41 -1.27
C ASP A 144 -8.90 -19.63 -1.59
N ALA A 145 -8.57 -20.69 -2.31
CA ALA A 145 -7.19 -21.00 -2.67
C ALA A 145 -6.58 -20.06 -3.72
N GLY A 146 -7.39 -19.24 -4.38
CA GLY A 146 -6.94 -18.30 -5.40
C GLY A 146 -6.45 -16.96 -4.80
N LEU A 147 -5.78 -16.17 -5.63
CA LEU A 147 -5.33 -14.83 -5.23
C LEU A 147 -6.50 -13.85 -5.32
N ASP A 148 -7.09 -13.55 -4.18
CA ASP A 148 -8.22 -12.62 -4.02
C ASP A 148 -9.41 -12.92 -4.94
N THR A 149 -9.71 -14.22 -5.13
CA THR A 149 -10.75 -14.71 -6.04
C THR A 149 -12.06 -15.07 -5.34
N GLY A 150 -12.06 -15.14 -4.04
CA GLY A 150 -13.20 -15.59 -3.25
C GLY A 150 -14.42 -14.68 -3.32
N ASP A 151 -15.55 -15.20 -2.86
CA ASP A 151 -16.84 -14.49 -2.89
C ASP A 151 -16.84 -13.24 -2.03
N MET A 152 -17.42 -12.17 -2.55
CA MET A 152 -17.60 -10.90 -1.84
C MET A 152 -18.78 -11.01 -0.85
N LEU A 153 -18.55 -10.54 0.38
CA LEU A 153 -19.55 -10.51 1.45
C LEU A 153 -20.08 -9.09 1.71
N LEU A 154 -19.18 -8.12 1.70
CA LEU A 154 -19.51 -6.72 1.94
C LEU A 154 -18.57 -5.83 1.13
N VAL A 155 -19.11 -4.79 0.51
CA VAL A 155 -18.33 -3.79 -0.24
C VAL A 155 -18.61 -2.40 0.32
N ARG A 156 -17.57 -1.61 0.51
CA ARG A 156 -17.62 -0.20 0.90
C ARG A 156 -16.80 0.62 -0.07
N THR A 157 -17.41 1.65 -0.63
CA THR A 157 -16.76 2.54 -1.61
C THR A 157 -16.15 3.75 -0.91
N GLU A 158 -14.99 4.19 -1.38
CA GLU A 158 -14.27 5.37 -0.94
C GLU A 158 -13.81 6.19 -2.16
N ALA A 159 -14.00 7.50 -2.13
CA ALA A 159 -13.54 8.37 -3.21
C ALA A 159 -12.00 8.54 -3.17
N ILE A 160 -11.37 8.59 -4.33
CA ILE A 160 -9.96 8.99 -4.46
C ILE A 160 -9.93 10.47 -4.81
N LEU A 161 -9.45 11.29 -3.88
CA LEU A 161 -9.37 12.74 -4.08
C LEU A 161 -8.16 13.10 -4.96
N PRO A 162 -8.24 14.22 -5.71
CA PRO A 162 -7.13 14.66 -6.57
C PRO A 162 -5.80 14.88 -5.85
N THR A 163 -5.84 15.12 -4.54
CA THR A 163 -4.65 15.35 -3.69
C THR A 163 -4.22 14.12 -2.89
N ASP A 164 -4.96 13.02 -2.98
CA ASP A 164 -4.62 11.82 -2.21
C ASP A 164 -3.29 11.25 -2.62
N THR A 165 -2.45 11.02 -1.64
CA THR A 165 -1.30 10.10 -1.74
C THR A 165 -1.71 8.72 -1.26
N THR A 166 -0.88 7.73 -1.55
CA THR A 166 -1.10 6.37 -1.01
C THR A 166 -1.16 6.37 0.51
N ALA A 167 -0.35 7.18 1.20
CA ALA A 167 -0.39 7.26 2.67
C ALA A 167 -1.76 7.76 3.17
N VAL A 168 -2.26 8.85 2.62
CA VAL A 168 -3.54 9.44 3.05
C VAL A 168 -4.72 8.50 2.76
N LEU A 169 -4.76 7.93 1.56
CA LEU A 169 -5.84 7.00 1.18
C LEU A 169 -5.77 5.69 1.98
N HIS A 170 -4.55 5.20 2.27
CA HIS A 170 -4.32 4.04 3.13
C HIS A 170 -4.95 4.20 4.50
N ASP A 171 -4.77 5.35 5.15
CA ASP A 171 -5.29 5.58 6.50
C ASP A 171 -6.83 5.61 6.50
N ARG A 172 -7.45 6.24 5.49
CA ARG A 172 -8.91 6.21 5.33
C ARG A 172 -9.43 4.80 5.07
N LEU A 173 -8.77 4.04 4.20
CA LEU A 173 -9.16 2.65 3.90
C LEU A 173 -8.91 1.71 5.08
N ALA A 174 -7.90 1.96 5.92
CA ALA A 174 -7.67 1.18 7.14
C ALA A 174 -8.82 1.34 8.14
N ALA A 175 -9.26 2.58 8.37
CA ALA A 175 -10.43 2.86 9.20
C ALA A 175 -11.71 2.22 8.62
N LEU A 176 -11.98 2.43 7.33
CA LEU A 176 -13.11 1.85 6.62
C LEU A 176 -13.10 0.31 6.65
N GLY A 177 -11.91 -0.30 6.55
CA GLY A 177 -11.71 -1.75 6.64
C GLY A 177 -12.05 -2.31 8.00
N GLY A 178 -11.68 -1.57 9.07
CA GLY A 178 -12.05 -1.91 10.45
C GLY A 178 -13.56 -1.86 10.66
N GLU A 179 -14.23 -0.81 10.20
CA GLU A 179 -15.69 -0.70 10.28
C GLU A 179 -16.39 -1.79 9.45
N ALA A 180 -15.90 -2.04 8.24
CA ALA A 180 -16.48 -3.02 7.33
C ALA A 180 -16.40 -4.46 7.88
N ILE A 181 -15.27 -4.85 8.47
CA ILE A 181 -15.13 -6.20 9.03
C ILE A 181 -15.97 -6.40 10.28
N VAL A 182 -16.07 -5.40 11.15
CA VAL A 182 -16.98 -5.44 12.32
C VAL A 182 -18.42 -5.61 11.87
N GLN A 183 -18.85 -4.84 10.88
CA GLN A 183 -20.19 -4.96 10.31
C GLN A 183 -20.41 -6.33 9.65
N ALA A 184 -19.45 -6.83 8.89
CA ALA A 184 -19.56 -8.13 8.23
C ALA A 184 -19.70 -9.27 9.24
N LEU A 185 -18.94 -9.26 10.34
CA LEU A 185 -19.06 -10.27 11.39
C LEU A 185 -20.39 -10.21 12.12
N ALA A 186 -20.89 -8.99 12.42
CA ALA A 186 -22.19 -8.83 13.07
C ALA A 186 -23.36 -9.39 12.24
N GLY A 187 -23.25 -9.38 10.92
CA GLY A 187 -24.28 -9.88 9.99
C GLY A 187 -23.91 -11.19 9.28
N LEU A 188 -22.85 -11.87 9.66
CA LEU A 188 -22.21 -12.93 8.86
C LEU A 188 -23.17 -14.06 8.45
N ASP A 189 -24.11 -14.42 9.33
CA ASP A 189 -25.09 -15.49 9.06
C ASP A 189 -26.16 -15.10 8.02
N HIS A 190 -26.28 -13.79 7.75
CA HIS A 190 -27.26 -13.24 6.81
C HIS A 190 -26.64 -12.65 5.55
N LEU A 191 -25.30 -12.52 5.51
CA LEU A 191 -24.61 -12.02 4.33
C LEU A 191 -24.64 -13.04 3.19
N LYS A 192 -25.01 -12.55 2.02
CA LYS A 192 -24.95 -13.37 0.80
C LYS A 192 -23.52 -13.38 0.27
N ARG A 193 -23.04 -14.56 -0.06
CA ARG A 193 -21.80 -14.72 -0.82
C ARG A 193 -22.09 -14.38 -2.28
N VAL A 194 -21.42 -13.36 -2.79
CA VAL A 194 -21.57 -12.89 -4.16
C VAL A 194 -20.31 -13.23 -4.94
N PRO A 195 -20.36 -14.15 -5.90
CA PRO A 195 -19.22 -14.45 -6.75
C PRO A 195 -18.72 -13.18 -7.45
N GLN A 196 -17.40 -13.04 -7.55
CA GLN A 196 -16.83 -11.92 -8.30
C GLN A 196 -17.17 -12.06 -9.79
N PRO A 197 -17.57 -10.96 -10.48
CA PRO A 197 -17.77 -10.99 -11.92
C PRO A 197 -16.46 -11.29 -12.65
N ALA A 198 -16.54 -11.95 -13.79
CA ALA A 198 -15.38 -12.21 -14.65
C ALA A 198 -14.90 -10.93 -15.35
N GLU A 199 -15.79 -9.99 -15.59
CA GLU A 199 -15.49 -8.70 -16.19
C GLU A 199 -14.81 -7.76 -15.17
N GLY A 200 -13.84 -6.97 -15.62
CA GLY A 200 -13.13 -6.00 -14.78
C GLY A 200 -12.02 -6.58 -13.92
N VAL A 201 -11.74 -7.88 -14.02
CA VAL A 201 -10.61 -8.50 -13.31
C VAL A 201 -9.29 -7.91 -13.79
N ASN A 202 -8.52 -7.38 -12.85
CA ASN A 202 -7.13 -7.02 -13.04
C ASN A 202 -6.31 -7.21 -11.76
N TYR A 203 -4.99 -7.00 -11.86
CA TYR A 203 -4.07 -7.34 -10.78
C TYR A 203 -3.21 -6.15 -10.38
N ALA A 204 -3.11 -5.93 -9.07
CA ALA A 204 -2.26 -4.94 -8.43
C ALA A 204 -0.95 -5.60 -7.99
N HIS A 205 0.01 -5.68 -8.91
CA HIS A 205 1.33 -6.21 -8.61
C HIS A 205 2.03 -5.37 -7.56
N LYS A 206 2.85 -6.02 -6.75
CA LYS A 206 3.68 -5.38 -5.74
C LYS A 206 4.51 -4.25 -6.36
N ILE A 207 4.61 -3.12 -5.65
CA ILE A 207 5.44 -1.99 -6.07
C ILE A 207 6.91 -2.34 -5.87
N GLU A 208 7.69 -2.13 -6.91
CA GLU A 208 9.12 -2.37 -6.91
C GLU A 208 9.92 -1.06 -6.87
N LYS A 209 11.11 -1.10 -6.27
CA LYS A 209 11.98 0.09 -6.20
C LYS A 209 12.37 0.62 -7.58
N ALA A 210 12.47 -0.24 -8.57
CA ALA A 210 12.79 0.15 -9.95
C ALA A 210 11.74 1.06 -10.58
N GLU A 211 10.49 0.98 -10.13
CA GLU A 211 9.39 1.84 -10.60
C GLU A 211 9.52 3.31 -10.14
N ALA A 212 10.46 3.61 -9.24
CA ALA A 212 10.71 4.98 -8.74
C ALA A 212 11.24 5.93 -9.83
N ALA A 213 11.92 5.43 -10.85
CA ALA A 213 12.46 6.27 -11.91
C ALA A 213 11.34 6.93 -12.73
N LEU A 214 11.34 8.25 -12.79
CA LEU A 214 10.34 9.00 -13.53
C LEU A 214 10.75 9.09 -15.01
N ASP A 215 9.83 8.74 -15.90
CA ASP A 215 9.98 8.86 -17.35
C ASP A 215 9.27 10.12 -17.83
N TRP A 216 10.04 11.17 -18.14
CA TRP A 216 9.52 12.44 -18.62
C TRP A 216 8.78 12.36 -19.96
N ALA A 217 8.94 11.28 -20.74
CA ALA A 217 8.22 11.08 -21.98
C ALA A 217 6.72 10.83 -21.80
N LEU A 218 6.29 10.49 -20.59
CA LEU A 218 4.89 10.28 -20.26
C LEU A 218 4.15 11.63 -20.09
N PRO A 219 2.79 11.65 -20.22
CA PRO A 219 1.99 12.81 -19.96
C PRO A 219 2.10 13.29 -18.51
N ALA A 220 2.05 14.61 -18.28
CA ALA A 220 2.16 15.22 -16.95
C ALA A 220 1.09 14.68 -15.97
N GLU A 221 -0.13 14.45 -16.42
CA GLU A 221 -1.20 13.88 -15.62
C GLU A 221 -0.86 12.47 -15.09
N VAL A 222 -0.25 11.63 -15.94
CA VAL A 222 0.22 10.28 -15.55
C VAL A 222 1.31 10.40 -14.50
N LEU A 223 2.26 11.30 -14.71
CA LEU A 223 3.38 11.51 -13.79
C LEU A 223 2.94 12.08 -12.44
N ALA A 224 1.99 13.03 -12.44
CA ALA A 224 1.41 13.57 -11.21
C ALA A 224 0.71 12.47 -10.39
N ARG A 225 -0.04 11.57 -11.03
CA ARG A 225 -0.64 10.42 -10.36
C ARG A 225 0.41 9.46 -9.80
N ARG A 226 1.47 9.16 -10.53
CA ARG A 226 2.56 8.27 -10.06
C ARG A 226 3.29 8.86 -8.86
N ILE A 227 3.54 10.18 -8.84
CA ILE A 227 4.14 10.85 -7.68
C ILE A 227 3.28 10.64 -6.43
N ARG A 228 1.97 10.80 -6.53
CA ARG A 228 1.03 10.57 -5.41
C ARG A 228 0.90 9.09 -5.05
N ALA A 229 0.80 8.22 -6.03
CA ALA A 229 0.70 6.78 -5.84
C ALA A 229 1.92 6.20 -5.12
N PHE A 230 3.10 6.76 -5.33
CA PHE A 230 4.35 6.26 -4.79
C PHE A 230 4.85 7.05 -3.56
N ASP A 231 4.02 7.89 -2.98
CA ASP A 231 4.27 8.51 -1.68
C ASP A 231 3.57 7.69 -0.56
N PRO A 232 4.30 7.13 0.40
CA PRO A 232 5.70 7.38 0.77
C PRO A 232 6.71 6.41 0.13
N PHE A 233 6.28 5.37 -0.56
CA PHE A 233 7.17 4.34 -1.10
C PHE A 233 6.82 3.99 -2.55
N PRO A 234 7.82 3.87 -3.44
CA PRO A 234 9.26 4.08 -3.22
C PRO A 234 9.67 5.57 -3.23
N GLY A 235 8.77 6.49 -3.58
CA GLY A 235 9.01 7.88 -3.91
C GLY A 235 9.56 8.02 -5.33
N MET A 236 8.96 8.90 -6.15
CA MET A 236 9.44 9.11 -7.52
C MET A 236 10.79 9.81 -7.52
N THR A 237 11.66 9.43 -8.43
CA THR A 237 13.05 9.93 -8.50
C THR A 237 13.43 10.42 -9.88
N VAL A 238 14.26 11.45 -9.90
CA VAL A 238 14.91 11.95 -11.11
C VAL A 238 16.39 12.24 -10.86
N PRO A 239 17.27 12.06 -11.86
CA PRO A 239 18.65 12.45 -11.74
C PRO A 239 18.79 13.96 -11.81
N LEU A 240 19.73 14.51 -11.07
CA LEU A 240 20.16 15.90 -11.13
C LEU A 240 21.67 15.96 -11.28
N THR A 241 22.14 16.52 -12.37
CA THR A 241 23.57 16.83 -12.57
C THR A 241 23.89 18.19 -11.96
N THR A 242 24.85 18.20 -11.06
CA THR A 242 25.37 19.40 -10.39
C THR A 242 26.87 19.55 -10.69
N ALA A 243 27.47 20.68 -10.33
CA ALA A 243 28.92 20.88 -10.44
C ALA A 243 29.74 19.84 -9.65
N ASN A 244 29.14 19.25 -8.61
CA ASN A 244 29.79 18.27 -7.73
C ASN A 244 29.48 16.80 -8.11
N GLY A 245 28.85 16.55 -9.26
CA GLY A 245 28.48 15.24 -9.73
C GLY A 245 26.95 15.05 -9.90
N SER A 246 26.54 13.80 -10.10
CA SER A 246 25.12 13.45 -10.24
C SER A 246 24.54 12.98 -8.91
N GLU A 247 23.35 13.48 -8.57
CA GLU A 247 22.57 13.03 -7.42
C GLU A 247 21.14 12.66 -7.85
N THR A 248 20.43 11.93 -6.99
CA THR A 248 19.04 11.52 -7.25
C THR A 248 18.09 12.33 -6.39
N LEU A 249 17.27 13.17 -7.00
CA LEU A 249 16.20 13.88 -6.31
C LEU A 249 14.99 12.99 -6.13
N LYS A 250 14.27 13.14 -5.01
CA LYS A 250 12.92 12.63 -4.83
C LYS A 250 11.90 13.72 -5.04
N LEU A 251 10.82 13.36 -5.72
CA LEU A 251 9.67 14.21 -6.01
C LEU A 251 8.49 13.70 -5.18
N TRP A 252 7.86 14.61 -4.41
CA TRP A 252 6.82 14.25 -3.46
C TRP A 252 5.47 14.88 -3.78
N GLN A 253 5.46 16.09 -4.36
CA GLN A 253 4.24 16.74 -4.81
C GLN A 253 4.47 17.40 -6.16
N ALA A 254 3.50 17.23 -7.04
CA ALA A 254 3.48 17.89 -8.34
C ALA A 254 2.04 18.09 -8.83
N LEU A 255 1.87 19.10 -9.65
CA LEU A 255 0.61 19.38 -10.36
C LEU A 255 0.88 19.28 -11.86
N ALA A 256 -0.04 18.67 -12.58
CA ALA A 256 -0.01 18.71 -14.03
C ALA A 256 -0.59 20.03 -14.53
N GLU A 257 0.10 20.65 -15.47
CA GLU A 257 -0.28 21.92 -16.09
C GLU A 257 -0.14 21.83 -17.62
N PRO A 258 -0.87 22.63 -18.39
CA PRO A 258 -0.59 22.79 -19.81
C PRO A 258 0.84 23.30 -20.04
N LEU A 259 1.50 22.82 -21.07
CA LEU A 259 2.84 23.30 -21.43
C LEU A 259 2.73 24.71 -22.03
N ALA A 260 3.35 25.69 -21.38
CA ALA A 260 3.29 27.08 -21.83
C ALA A 260 4.21 27.37 -23.03
N GLN A 261 5.33 26.63 -23.16
CA GLN A 261 6.32 26.80 -24.21
C GLN A 261 6.89 25.43 -24.60
N ALA A 262 7.00 25.16 -25.89
CA ALA A 262 7.57 23.91 -26.40
C ALA A 262 8.99 23.68 -25.86
N ALA A 263 9.22 22.53 -25.27
CA ALA A 263 10.51 22.09 -24.74
C ALA A 263 10.61 20.57 -24.77
N GLU A 264 11.82 20.03 -24.81
CA GLU A 264 12.04 18.59 -24.72
C GLU A 264 11.64 18.05 -23.34
N PRO A 265 11.03 16.86 -23.25
CA PRO A 265 10.69 16.25 -21.96
C PRO A 265 11.90 16.17 -21.03
N GLY A 266 11.68 16.53 -19.76
CA GLY A 266 12.73 16.60 -18.73
C GLY A 266 13.47 17.93 -18.66
N THR A 267 13.09 18.92 -19.47
CA THR A 267 13.69 20.28 -19.45
C THR A 267 12.95 21.18 -18.46
N VAL A 268 13.68 21.85 -17.58
CA VAL A 268 13.15 22.88 -16.69
C VAL A 268 12.74 24.10 -17.52
N VAL A 269 11.46 24.43 -17.54
CA VAL A 269 10.92 25.57 -18.29
C VAL A 269 10.67 26.79 -17.40
N GLN A 270 10.55 26.59 -16.08
CA GLN A 270 10.44 27.65 -15.08
C GLN A 270 10.91 27.12 -13.72
N ALA A 271 11.56 27.96 -12.93
CA ALA A 271 11.97 27.63 -11.57
C ALA A 271 11.86 28.89 -10.69
N ASP A 272 10.86 28.90 -9.81
CA ASP A 272 10.61 29.99 -8.86
C ASP A 272 9.95 29.50 -7.58
N ALA A 273 9.60 30.40 -6.68
CA ALA A 273 8.99 30.06 -5.38
C ALA A 273 7.65 29.31 -5.51
N SER A 274 6.95 29.42 -6.63
CA SER A 274 5.68 28.72 -6.87
C SER A 274 5.85 27.26 -7.28
N GLY A 275 7.03 26.89 -7.81
CA GLY A 275 7.33 25.54 -8.24
C GLY A 275 8.44 25.46 -9.29
N VAL A 276 8.91 24.25 -9.53
CA VAL A 276 9.81 23.93 -10.64
C VAL A 276 8.98 23.27 -11.74
N ARG A 277 8.82 23.96 -12.87
CA ARG A 277 8.06 23.44 -14.00
C ARG A 277 8.98 22.73 -14.98
N VAL A 278 8.63 21.50 -15.27
CA VAL A 278 9.43 20.61 -16.14
C VAL A 278 8.55 20.09 -17.26
N ALA A 279 9.00 20.21 -18.49
CA ALA A 279 8.29 19.72 -19.68
C ALA A 279 8.16 18.19 -19.62
N CYS A 280 7.00 17.68 -20.07
CA CYS A 280 6.68 16.28 -20.15
C CYS A 280 6.35 15.91 -21.59
N GLY A 281 6.09 14.61 -21.90
CA GLY A 281 5.64 14.19 -23.21
C GLY A 281 4.37 14.89 -23.66
N GLU A 282 3.48 15.19 -22.71
CA GLU A 282 2.32 16.05 -22.89
C GLU A 282 2.17 16.91 -21.61
N GLY A 283 2.04 18.24 -21.77
CA GLY A 283 1.96 19.16 -20.64
C GLY A 283 3.28 19.37 -19.93
N GLN A 284 3.21 19.89 -18.71
CA GLN A 284 4.35 20.10 -17.81
C GLN A 284 3.97 19.71 -16.39
N LEU A 285 4.94 19.29 -15.59
CA LEU A 285 4.80 19.11 -14.15
C LEU A 285 5.30 20.34 -13.39
N CYS A 286 4.47 20.91 -12.54
CA CYS A 286 4.87 21.87 -11.52
C CYS A 286 5.24 21.12 -10.25
N LEU A 287 6.52 20.94 -10.00
CA LEU A 287 7.05 20.29 -8.81
C LEU A 287 7.00 21.24 -7.63
N THR A 288 6.23 20.94 -6.60
CA THR A 288 6.03 21.82 -5.43
C THR A 288 6.76 21.31 -4.19
N GLN A 289 7.10 20.01 -4.13
CA GLN A 289 7.86 19.44 -3.02
C GLN A 289 8.94 18.47 -3.52
N LEU A 290 10.21 18.77 -3.15
CA LEU A 290 11.39 18.02 -3.59
C LEU A 290 12.27 17.67 -2.40
N GLN A 291 13.15 16.67 -2.61
CA GLN A 291 14.08 16.22 -1.56
C GLN A 291 15.42 15.78 -2.17
N ARG A 292 16.51 16.30 -1.65
CA ARG A 292 17.87 15.80 -1.94
C ARG A 292 18.21 14.55 -1.12
N PRO A 293 19.17 13.73 -1.56
CA PRO A 293 19.62 12.57 -0.80
C PRO A 293 20.01 12.93 0.64
N GLY A 294 19.48 12.20 1.62
CA GLY A 294 19.73 12.42 3.05
C GLY A 294 19.11 13.69 3.64
N GLY A 295 18.45 14.52 2.82
CA GLY A 295 17.79 15.76 3.25
C GLY A 295 16.35 15.56 3.72
N LYS A 296 15.68 16.69 3.98
CA LYS A 296 14.24 16.74 4.29
C LYS A 296 13.43 17.02 3.01
N ARG A 297 12.15 16.73 3.03
CA ARG A 297 11.18 17.23 2.04
C ARG A 297 11.09 18.75 2.19
N LEU A 298 11.27 19.49 1.12
CA LEU A 298 11.27 20.95 1.09
C LEU A 298 10.23 21.44 0.08
N SER A 299 9.63 22.60 0.34
CA SER A 299 8.90 23.35 -0.68
C SER A 299 9.84 23.70 -1.85
N ALA A 300 9.30 23.98 -3.03
CA ALA A 300 10.11 24.41 -4.17
C ALA A 300 10.91 25.68 -3.83
N ALA A 301 10.32 26.64 -3.11
CA ALA A 301 10.99 27.85 -2.66
C ALA A 301 12.23 27.54 -1.79
N ASP A 302 12.07 26.73 -0.75
CA ASP A 302 13.17 26.35 0.16
C ASP A 302 14.22 25.50 -0.55
N PHE A 303 13.79 24.61 -1.43
CA PHE A 303 14.68 23.77 -2.22
C PHE A 303 15.59 24.63 -3.12
N LEU A 304 15.01 25.58 -3.84
CA LEU A 304 15.75 26.44 -4.77
C LEU A 304 16.74 27.39 -4.10
N HIS A 305 16.54 27.76 -2.83
CA HIS A 305 17.54 28.51 -2.06
C HIS A 305 18.84 27.71 -1.86
N GLY A 306 18.74 26.41 -1.63
CA GLY A 306 19.92 25.54 -1.40
C GLY A 306 20.42 24.81 -2.65
N CYS A 307 19.60 24.72 -3.68
CA CYS A 307 19.87 24.01 -4.92
C CYS A 307 19.16 24.70 -6.10
N PRO A 308 19.71 25.82 -6.61
CA PRO A 308 19.08 26.54 -7.70
C PRO A 308 19.06 25.70 -8.99
N LEU A 309 17.89 25.61 -9.61
CA LEU A 309 17.70 25.01 -10.92
C LEU A 309 17.50 26.11 -11.96
N GLN A 310 18.10 25.92 -13.13
CA GLN A 310 18.04 26.94 -14.19
C GLN A 310 17.08 26.50 -15.30
N VAL A 311 16.42 27.47 -15.94
CA VAL A 311 15.65 27.26 -17.16
C VAL A 311 16.58 26.68 -18.24
N GLY A 312 16.14 25.64 -18.92
CA GLY A 312 16.92 24.89 -19.89
C GLY A 312 17.73 23.72 -19.30
N GLN A 313 17.88 23.63 -17.98
CA GLN A 313 18.52 22.47 -17.34
C GLN A 313 17.67 21.21 -17.53
N ARG A 314 18.31 20.06 -17.73
CA ARG A 314 17.63 18.79 -17.92
C ARG A 314 17.72 17.91 -16.68
N LEU A 315 16.59 17.36 -16.26
CA LEU A 315 16.47 16.40 -15.16
C LEU A 315 16.40 14.97 -15.72
N VAL A 316 17.41 14.61 -16.52
CA VAL A 316 17.53 13.29 -17.17
C VAL A 316 18.92 12.72 -16.87
N ALA A 317 19.07 11.39 -17.00
CA ALA A 317 20.38 10.77 -16.95
C ALA A 317 21.26 11.31 -18.09
N ALA A 318 22.55 11.53 -17.79
CA ALA A 318 23.52 11.97 -18.77
C ALA A 318 23.80 10.90 -19.82
#